data_02973b0cddafc052d7ca4dad5b354e66
#
_entry.id   02973b0cddafc052d7ca4dad5b354e66
#
_cell.length_a   1.000
_cell.length_b   1.000
_cell.length_c   1.000
_cell.angle_alpha   90.00
_cell.angle_beta   90.00
_cell.angle_gamma   90.00
#
_symmetry.space_group_name_H-M   'P 1'
#
loop_
_entity.id
_entity.type
_entity.pdbx_description
1 polymer ?
#
loop_
_entity_poly.entity_id
_entity_poly.type
_entity_poly.pdbx_seq_one_letter_code
_entity_poly.pdbx_strand_id
1 'polypeptide(L)'
;EGLSFTNTDLVENVDFSAGGFQAKYGDKLSSVLDITYRIPKKFGVAAEASFLGGSLAVDAVSKDQKWTGIAGIRYRDNSLLVNSQETESNFKPTFADVQTYFTYTPSTKWRWSFLGNISQNKYHYQPLTRQTNFGTIDEPIALSVFYEGQEKDEYATYFGALKSVYEVNENFTLKFIGSAYHTIEQE
;
A
#
# COMPACT_ATOMS: atom_id res chain seq x y z
N GLU A 1 3.92 7.74 3.31
CA GLU A 1 3.20 6.47 3.59
C GLU A 1 2.15 6.10 2.52
N GLY A 2 1.70 7.02 1.66
CA GLY A 2 0.66 6.79 0.66
C GLY A 2 1.02 5.81 -0.48
N LEU A 3 2.25 5.37 -0.57
CA LEU A 3 2.72 4.44 -1.60
C LEU A 3 2.93 3.01 -1.09
N SER A 4 2.64 2.75 0.19
CA SER A 4 2.78 1.40 0.75
C SER A 4 1.59 0.52 0.34
N PHE A 5 1.90 -0.64 -0.28
CA PHE A 5 0.91 -1.69 -0.55
C PHE A 5 0.15 -2.11 0.72
N THR A 6 0.82 -2.10 1.87
CA THR A 6 0.26 -2.62 3.12
C THR A 6 -0.57 -1.58 3.84
N ASN A 7 -1.83 -1.90 4.12
CA ASN A 7 -2.66 -1.12 5.03
C ASN A 7 -2.29 -1.45 6.48
N THR A 8 -1.68 -0.50 7.18
CA THR A 8 -1.21 -0.67 8.57
C THR A 8 -2.33 -0.95 9.57
N ASP A 9 -3.55 -0.48 9.30
CA ASP A 9 -4.71 -0.74 10.16
C ASP A 9 -5.10 -2.23 10.21
N LEU A 10 -4.66 -3.01 9.20
CA LEU A 10 -4.94 -4.43 9.08
C LEU A 10 -3.79 -5.31 9.59
N VAL A 11 -2.66 -4.73 9.96
CA VAL A 11 -1.43 -5.44 10.32
C VAL A 11 -1.38 -5.72 11.82
N GLU A 12 -0.93 -6.92 12.19
CA GLU A 12 -0.63 -7.32 13.57
C GLU A 12 0.86 -7.16 13.87
N ASN A 13 1.71 -7.67 12.96
CA ASN A 13 3.16 -7.66 13.13
C ASN A 13 3.87 -7.51 11.79
N VAL A 14 5.06 -6.91 11.84
CA VAL A 14 5.98 -6.78 10.71
C VAL A 14 7.36 -7.23 11.16
N ASP A 15 7.88 -8.29 10.55
CA ASP A 15 9.24 -8.77 10.76
C ASP A 15 10.11 -8.36 9.58
N PHE A 16 11.09 -7.51 9.85
CA PHE A 16 12.07 -7.06 8.86
C PHE A 16 13.42 -7.73 9.09
N SER A 17 13.94 -8.40 8.06
CA SER A 17 15.26 -9.03 8.05
C SER A 17 16.13 -8.40 6.96
N ALA A 18 17.18 -7.68 7.35
CA ALA A 18 18.17 -7.08 6.46
C ALA A 18 19.37 -8.04 6.30
N GLY A 19 19.20 -9.11 5.54
CA GLY A 19 20.16 -10.21 5.41
C GLY A 19 19.98 -11.29 6.47
N GLY A 20 20.60 -12.47 6.27
CA GLY A 20 20.55 -13.59 7.21
C GLY A 20 19.16 -14.20 7.43
N PHE A 21 18.23 -14.00 6.51
CA PHE A 21 16.86 -14.51 6.61
C PHE A 21 16.80 -16.02 6.33
N GLN A 22 15.73 -16.65 6.82
CA GLN A 22 15.53 -18.09 6.72
C GLN A 22 15.43 -18.55 5.25
N ALA A 23 15.89 -19.76 4.95
CA ALA A 23 15.87 -20.36 3.62
C ALA A 23 14.47 -20.49 3.00
N LYS A 24 13.40 -20.42 3.81
CA LYS A 24 12.01 -20.41 3.33
C LYS A 24 11.68 -19.23 2.40
N TYR A 25 12.48 -18.15 2.48
CA TYR A 25 12.35 -16.96 1.63
C TYR A 25 13.33 -17.01 0.46
N GLY A 26 13.22 -18.02 -0.39
CA GLY A 26 14.07 -18.18 -1.57
C GLY A 26 14.12 -16.95 -2.48
N ASP A 27 15.15 -16.83 -3.31
CA ASP A 27 15.35 -15.80 -4.35
C ASP A 27 15.39 -14.34 -3.84
N LYS A 28 15.72 -14.13 -2.57
CA LYS A 28 15.91 -12.79 -2.00
C LYS A 28 17.39 -12.47 -1.85
N LEU A 29 17.78 -11.26 -2.29
CA LEU A 29 19.19 -10.84 -2.33
C LEU A 29 19.55 -9.86 -1.20
N SER A 30 18.59 -9.05 -0.71
CA SER A 30 18.89 -7.96 0.21
C SER A 30 18.13 -8.04 1.52
N SER A 31 16.81 -8.12 1.47
CA SER A 31 15.97 -8.07 2.66
C SER A 31 14.63 -8.78 2.45
N VAL A 32 14.00 -9.12 3.57
CA VAL A 32 12.66 -9.69 3.63
C VAL A 32 11.81 -8.89 4.60
N LEU A 33 10.59 -8.57 4.19
CA LEU A 33 9.54 -8.00 5.02
C LEU A 33 8.42 -9.04 5.13
N ASP A 34 8.28 -9.68 6.29
CA ASP A 34 7.21 -10.64 6.58
C ASP A 34 6.09 -9.94 7.35
N ILE A 35 4.90 -9.87 6.75
CA ILE A 35 3.78 -9.13 7.27
C ILE A 35 2.70 -10.09 7.74
N THR A 36 2.34 -9.99 9.01
CA THR A 36 1.24 -10.75 9.61
C THR A 36 0.02 -9.86 9.77
N TYR A 37 -1.09 -10.26 9.15
CA TYR A 37 -2.37 -9.57 9.25
C TYR A 37 -3.11 -10.00 10.52
N ARG A 38 -3.86 -9.06 11.11
CA ARG A 38 -4.69 -9.32 12.30
C ARG A 38 -5.78 -10.34 12.00
N ILE A 39 -6.08 -11.18 12.97
CA ILE A 39 -7.24 -12.05 12.97
C ILE A 39 -8.19 -11.52 14.04
N PRO A 40 -9.32 -10.90 13.67
CA PRO A 40 -10.23 -10.29 14.63
C PRO A 40 -10.92 -11.35 15.47
N LYS A 41 -11.15 -11.02 16.76
CA LYS A 41 -11.89 -11.87 17.72
C LYS A 41 -13.32 -11.38 17.96
N LYS A 42 -13.63 -10.17 17.54
CA LYS A 42 -14.94 -9.51 17.70
C LYS A 42 -15.16 -8.51 16.56
N PHE A 43 -16.39 -8.09 16.37
CA PHE A 43 -16.69 -6.98 15.50
C PHE A 43 -16.05 -5.70 16.02
N GLY A 44 -15.49 -4.93 15.12
CA GLY A 44 -14.84 -3.64 15.42
C GLY A 44 -14.82 -2.73 14.20
N VAL A 45 -14.74 -1.45 14.45
CA VAL A 45 -14.57 -0.41 13.44
C VAL A 45 -13.54 0.58 13.95
N ALA A 46 -12.59 0.93 13.11
CA ALA A 46 -11.62 2.00 13.36
C ALA A 46 -11.67 2.99 12.20
N ALA A 47 -11.63 4.28 12.50
CA ALA A 47 -11.59 5.34 11.51
C ALA A 47 -10.51 6.35 11.90
N GLU A 48 -9.76 6.81 10.92
CA GLU A 48 -8.76 7.86 11.05
C GLU A 48 -9.02 8.95 9.99
N ALA A 49 -8.87 10.20 10.40
CA ALA A 49 -8.92 11.33 9.50
C ALA A 49 -7.78 12.30 9.79
N SER A 50 -7.16 12.81 8.76
CA SER A 50 -6.07 13.79 8.80
C SER A 50 -6.17 14.76 7.63
N PHE A 51 -5.37 15.82 7.65
CA PHE A 51 -5.27 16.75 6.51
C PHE A 51 -4.75 16.12 5.22
N LEU A 52 -4.10 14.96 5.33
CA LEU A 52 -3.56 14.22 4.18
C LEU A 52 -4.50 13.10 3.71
N GLY A 53 -5.68 12.93 4.32
CA GLY A 53 -6.64 11.91 3.96
C GLY A 53 -7.24 11.18 5.15
N GLY A 54 -7.76 9.98 4.92
CA GLY A 54 -8.38 9.18 5.96
C GLY A 54 -8.34 7.69 5.68
N SER A 55 -8.65 6.90 6.70
CA SER A 55 -8.83 5.46 6.61
C SER A 55 -10.05 5.00 7.40
N LEU A 56 -10.59 3.86 6.98
CA LEU A 56 -11.64 3.14 7.69
C LEU A 56 -11.29 1.65 7.65
N ALA A 57 -11.29 1.01 8.80
CA ALA A 57 -11.08 -0.43 8.92
C ALA A 57 -12.26 -1.07 9.67
N VAL A 58 -12.68 -2.23 9.21
CA VAL A 58 -13.81 -3.00 9.77
C VAL A 58 -13.35 -4.42 10.04
N ASP A 59 -13.59 -4.88 11.25
CA ASP A 59 -13.35 -6.24 11.72
C ASP A 59 -14.69 -6.99 11.79
N ALA A 60 -14.73 -8.21 11.28
CA ALA A 60 -15.92 -9.06 11.31
C ALA A 60 -15.57 -10.49 11.72
N VAL A 61 -16.44 -11.10 12.51
CA VAL A 61 -16.29 -12.48 12.99
C VAL A 61 -17.65 -13.16 12.94
N SER A 62 -17.72 -14.38 12.41
CA SER A 62 -18.93 -15.19 12.43
C SER A 62 -19.23 -15.71 13.84
N LYS A 63 -20.51 -16.03 14.11
CA LYS A 63 -20.95 -16.53 15.42
C LYS A 63 -20.25 -17.83 15.83
N ASP A 64 -19.93 -18.67 14.87
CA ASP A 64 -19.21 -19.94 15.08
C ASP A 64 -17.68 -19.78 15.06
N GLN A 65 -17.18 -18.53 14.92
CA GLN A 65 -15.77 -18.15 14.85
C GLN A 65 -14.96 -18.85 13.74
N LYS A 66 -15.63 -19.50 12.79
CA LYS A 66 -14.96 -20.16 11.67
C LYS A 66 -14.55 -19.18 10.58
N TRP A 67 -15.29 -18.08 10.43
CA TRP A 67 -15.00 -17.02 9.50
C TRP A 67 -14.56 -15.77 10.25
N THR A 68 -13.42 -15.23 9.88
CA THR A 68 -12.98 -13.92 10.32
C THR A 68 -12.59 -13.09 9.12
N GLY A 69 -12.76 -11.80 9.20
CA GLY A 69 -12.39 -10.89 8.11
C GLY A 69 -12.07 -9.51 8.64
N ILE A 70 -11.11 -8.90 7.99
CA ILE A 70 -10.80 -7.48 8.13
C ILE A 70 -10.83 -6.86 6.75
N ALA A 71 -11.36 -5.66 6.66
CA ALA A 71 -11.36 -4.86 5.44
C ALA A 71 -11.01 -3.42 5.79
N GLY A 72 -10.19 -2.79 4.97
CA GLY A 72 -9.80 -1.41 5.14
C GLY A 72 -9.84 -0.67 3.82
N ILE A 73 -10.26 0.57 3.88
CA ILE A 73 -10.15 1.54 2.78
C ILE A 73 -9.26 2.68 3.24
N ARG A 74 -8.43 3.19 2.33
CA ARG A 74 -7.60 4.37 2.58
C ARG A 74 -7.71 5.33 1.40
N TYR A 75 -7.65 6.60 1.73
CA TYR A 75 -7.42 7.67 0.79
C TYR A 75 -6.33 8.58 1.32
N ARG A 76 -5.37 8.95 0.49
CA ARG A 76 -4.30 9.88 0.81
C ARG A 76 -4.12 10.89 -0.32
N ASP A 77 -3.97 12.14 0.06
CA ASP A 77 -3.60 13.24 -0.83
C ASP A 77 -2.38 13.96 -0.23
N ASN A 78 -1.23 13.69 -0.80
CA ASN A 78 0.04 14.27 -0.31
C ASN A 78 0.36 15.62 -0.98
N SER A 79 -0.55 16.20 -1.75
CA SER A 79 -0.35 17.45 -2.47
C SER A 79 0.05 18.59 -1.54
N LEU A 80 -0.60 18.68 -0.37
CA LEU A 80 -0.29 19.72 0.63
C LEU A 80 1.14 19.60 1.16
N LEU A 81 1.60 18.37 1.42
CA LEU A 81 2.94 18.12 1.94
C LEU A 81 4.00 18.42 0.90
N VAL A 82 3.79 17.99 -0.33
CA VAL A 82 4.77 18.20 -1.42
C VAL A 82 4.83 19.66 -1.82
N ASN A 83 3.68 20.32 -1.99
CA ASN A 83 3.63 21.71 -2.42
C ASN A 83 3.97 22.73 -1.29
N SER A 84 4.07 22.28 -0.04
CA SER A 84 4.61 23.10 1.05
C SER A 84 6.14 23.22 1.02
N GLN A 85 6.80 22.36 0.26
CA GLN A 85 8.22 22.50 -0.02
C GLN A 85 8.41 23.47 -1.18
N GLU A 86 9.50 24.24 -1.17
CA GLU A 86 9.86 25.11 -2.27
C GLU A 86 10.31 24.28 -3.49
N THR A 87 9.36 23.62 -4.14
CA THR A 87 9.57 22.87 -5.37
C THR A 87 9.16 23.71 -6.56
N GLU A 88 9.91 23.65 -7.65
CA GLU A 88 9.62 24.36 -8.90
C GLU A 88 8.55 23.65 -9.75
N SER A 89 7.66 22.89 -9.10
CA SER A 89 6.61 22.10 -9.76
C SER A 89 5.39 21.96 -8.87
N ASN A 90 4.23 21.89 -9.49
CA ASN A 90 2.99 21.51 -8.82
C ASN A 90 2.80 20.00 -8.99
N PHE A 91 3.04 19.26 -7.92
CA PHE A 91 2.92 17.80 -7.91
C PHE A 91 1.78 17.37 -6.98
N LYS A 92 0.84 16.59 -7.52
CA LYS A 92 -0.35 16.14 -6.80
C LYS A 92 -0.45 14.61 -6.80
N PRO A 93 0.27 13.94 -5.88
CA PRO A 93 0.14 12.50 -5.70
C PRO A 93 -1.09 12.18 -4.86
N THR A 94 -2.01 11.41 -5.43
CA THR A 94 -3.15 10.86 -4.70
C THR A 94 -3.14 9.34 -4.74
N PHE A 95 -3.63 8.74 -3.68
CA PHE A 95 -3.68 7.30 -3.50
C PHE A 95 -5.00 6.89 -2.87
N ALA A 96 -5.60 5.85 -3.40
CA ALA A 96 -6.75 5.18 -2.80
C ALA A 96 -6.59 3.67 -2.88
N ASP A 97 -6.93 2.96 -1.83
CA ASP A 97 -6.97 1.50 -1.85
C ASP A 97 -8.09 0.91 -1.01
N VAL A 98 -8.43 -0.31 -1.36
CA VAL A 98 -9.25 -1.22 -0.58
C VAL A 98 -8.45 -2.50 -0.38
N GLN A 99 -8.21 -2.87 0.87
CA GLN A 99 -7.52 -4.10 1.22
C GLN A 99 -8.38 -4.95 2.14
N THR A 100 -8.39 -6.27 1.90
CA THR A 100 -9.18 -7.22 2.68
C THR A 100 -8.34 -8.44 3.03
N TYR A 101 -8.53 -8.96 4.24
CA TYR A 101 -7.95 -10.22 4.65
C TYR A 101 -9.01 -11.08 5.33
N PHE A 102 -9.33 -12.21 4.73
CA PHE A 102 -10.33 -13.17 5.22
C PHE A 102 -9.66 -14.46 5.65
N THR A 103 -10.13 -15.03 6.74
CA THR A 103 -9.69 -16.35 7.21
C THR A 103 -10.90 -17.26 7.40
N TYR A 104 -10.79 -18.49 6.92
CA TYR A 104 -11.76 -19.55 7.13
C TYR A 104 -11.11 -20.78 7.76
N THR A 105 -11.62 -21.20 8.90
CA THR A 105 -11.11 -22.34 9.67
C THR A 105 -12.22 -23.39 9.81
N PRO A 106 -12.41 -24.25 8.80
CA PRO A 106 -13.47 -25.28 8.82
C PRO A 106 -13.26 -26.30 9.94
N SER A 107 -12.01 -26.57 10.31
CA SER A 107 -11.62 -27.48 11.38
C SER A 107 -10.37 -26.99 12.09
N THR A 108 -10.02 -27.58 13.23
CA THR A 108 -8.81 -27.27 13.98
C THR A 108 -7.53 -27.52 13.19
N LYS A 109 -7.57 -28.38 12.17
CA LYS A 109 -6.43 -28.78 11.34
C LYS A 109 -6.32 -27.98 10.04
N TRP A 110 -7.34 -27.25 9.62
CA TRP A 110 -7.35 -26.63 8.29
C TRP A 110 -7.74 -25.16 8.35
N ARG A 111 -6.89 -24.32 7.79
CA ARG A 111 -7.10 -22.87 7.69
C ARG A 111 -6.84 -22.40 6.27
N TRP A 112 -7.78 -21.62 5.77
CA TRP A 112 -7.68 -20.83 4.55
C TRP A 112 -7.54 -19.38 4.89
N SER A 113 -6.73 -18.65 4.12
CA SER A 113 -6.62 -17.20 4.23
C SER A 113 -6.56 -16.60 2.84
N PHE A 114 -7.31 -15.53 2.62
CA PHE A 114 -7.32 -14.76 1.38
C PHE A 114 -6.96 -13.32 1.67
N LEU A 115 -5.98 -12.79 0.93
CA LEU A 115 -5.61 -11.38 0.91
C LEU A 115 -5.97 -10.81 -0.44
N GLY A 116 -6.80 -9.76 -0.46
CA GLY A 116 -7.14 -9.00 -1.66
C GLY A 116 -6.77 -7.53 -1.50
N ASN A 117 -6.30 -6.91 -2.57
CA ASN A 117 -6.03 -5.49 -2.63
C ASN A 117 -6.40 -4.94 -4.00
N ILE A 118 -7.06 -3.79 -4.00
CA ILE A 118 -7.30 -2.97 -5.17
C ILE A 118 -6.81 -1.57 -4.83
N SER A 119 -5.90 -1.04 -5.63
CA SER A 119 -5.34 0.30 -5.38
C SER A 119 -5.29 1.14 -6.65
N GLN A 120 -5.43 2.43 -6.48
CA GLN A 120 -5.27 3.43 -7.52
C GLN A 120 -4.30 4.51 -7.04
N ASN A 121 -3.27 4.75 -7.85
CA ASN A 121 -2.33 5.84 -7.67
C ASN A 121 -2.50 6.81 -8.85
N LYS A 122 -2.58 8.10 -8.55
CA LYS A 122 -2.63 9.15 -9.56
C LYS A 122 -1.54 10.15 -9.26
N TYR A 123 -0.78 10.48 -10.29
CA TYR A 123 0.27 11.47 -10.25
C TYR A 123 -0.06 12.54 -11.28
N HIS A 124 -0.16 13.77 -10.82
CA HIS A 124 -0.30 14.91 -11.69
C HIS A 124 0.89 15.83 -11.47
N TYR A 125 1.68 15.99 -12.49
CA TYR A 125 2.88 16.82 -12.48
C TYR A 125 2.72 17.96 -13.48
N GLN A 126 2.88 19.19 -13.00
CA GLN A 126 2.87 20.39 -13.81
C GLN A 126 4.09 21.23 -13.44
N PRO A 127 5.08 21.35 -14.32
CA PRO A 127 6.23 22.20 -14.08
C PRO A 127 5.79 23.66 -14.04
N LEU A 128 6.35 24.42 -13.11
CA LEU A 128 6.12 25.86 -13.02
C LEU A 128 7.09 26.60 -13.94
N THR A 129 6.65 27.73 -14.46
CA THR A 129 7.51 28.67 -15.18
C THR A 129 8.67 29.09 -14.30
N ARG A 130 9.88 28.90 -14.79
CA ARG A 130 11.11 29.25 -14.08
C ARG A 130 11.70 30.53 -14.61
N GLN A 131 12.04 31.43 -13.71
CA GLN A 131 12.83 32.61 -14.03
C GLN A 131 14.17 32.56 -13.29
N THR A 132 15.25 32.62 -14.03
CA THR A 132 16.61 32.70 -13.47
C THR A 132 17.22 34.02 -13.86
N ASN A 133 17.70 34.76 -12.88
CA ASN A 133 18.40 36.01 -13.08
C ASN A 133 19.90 35.77 -13.04
N PHE A 134 20.63 36.29 -14.00
CA PHE A 134 22.06 36.24 -14.06
C PHE A 134 22.59 37.57 -14.67
N GLY A 135 23.90 37.75 -14.63
CA GLY A 135 24.54 39.01 -15.07
C GLY A 135 25.11 39.80 -13.90
N THR A 136 25.40 41.08 -14.15
CA THR A 136 25.95 42.02 -13.16
C THR A 136 24.83 42.90 -12.60
N ILE A 137 25.13 43.65 -11.54
CA ILE A 137 24.17 44.62 -10.94
C ILE A 137 23.78 45.67 -11.97
N ASP A 138 24.71 46.03 -12.85
CA ASP A 138 24.50 47.08 -13.87
C ASP A 138 23.77 46.57 -15.12
N GLU A 139 23.90 45.26 -15.42
CA GLU A 139 23.25 44.57 -16.56
C GLU A 139 22.63 43.24 -16.12
N PRO A 140 21.48 43.27 -15.43
CA PRO A 140 20.77 42.07 -15.05
C PRO A 140 20.06 41.46 -16.26
N ILE A 141 20.27 40.19 -16.48
CA ILE A 141 19.61 39.40 -17.51
C ILE A 141 18.64 38.40 -16.82
N ALA A 142 17.40 38.33 -17.26
CA ALA A 142 16.45 37.36 -16.80
C ALA A 142 16.13 36.36 -17.89
N LEU A 143 16.32 35.07 -17.60
CA LEU A 143 15.89 33.96 -18.44
C LEU A 143 14.57 33.39 -17.85
N SER A 144 13.51 33.51 -18.60
CA SER A 144 12.22 32.88 -18.25
C SER A 144 12.02 31.66 -19.13
N VAL A 145 11.91 30.48 -18.51
CA VAL A 145 11.59 29.21 -19.17
C VAL A 145 10.14 28.90 -18.90
N PHE A 146 9.34 28.92 -19.97
CA PHE A 146 7.93 28.57 -19.91
C PHE A 146 7.79 27.09 -20.24
N TYR A 147 7.20 26.34 -19.34
CA TYR A 147 6.84 24.94 -19.56
C TYR A 147 5.37 24.85 -19.95
N GLU A 148 5.12 24.41 -21.17
CA GLU A 148 3.78 24.10 -21.65
C GLU A 148 3.63 22.58 -21.64
N GLY A 149 2.84 22.07 -20.71
CA GLY A 149 2.57 20.63 -20.58
C GLY A 149 2.24 20.22 -19.16
N GLN A 150 1.61 19.10 -19.06
CA GLN A 150 1.32 18.40 -17.80
C GLN A 150 1.46 16.91 -18.06
N GLU A 151 1.95 16.21 -17.06
CA GLU A 151 2.06 14.77 -17.05
C GLU A 151 1.04 14.21 -16.07
N LYS A 152 0.30 13.19 -16.49
CA LYS A 152 -0.71 12.54 -15.68
C LYS A 152 -0.52 11.04 -15.80
N ASP A 153 -0.08 10.43 -14.73
CA ASP A 153 0.11 9.00 -14.64
C ASP A 153 -0.93 8.41 -13.70
N GLU A 154 -1.63 7.41 -14.16
CA GLU A 154 -2.59 6.66 -13.36
C GLU A 154 -2.21 5.18 -13.35
N TYR A 155 -2.08 4.61 -12.15
CA TYR A 155 -1.81 3.18 -11.93
C TYR A 155 -2.96 2.55 -11.16
N ALA A 156 -3.60 1.54 -11.73
CA ALA A 156 -4.57 0.71 -11.05
C ALA A 156 -3.99 -0.70 -10.86
N THR A 157 -3.88 -1.14 -9.60
CA THR A 157 -3.32 -2.46 -9.27
C THR A 157 -4.38 -3.33 -8.59
N TYR A 158 -4.49 -4.56 -9.07
CA TYR A 158 -5.32 -5.62 -8.54
C TYR A 158 -4.43 -6.73 -8.04
N PHE A 159 -4.58 -7.13 -6.79
CA PHE A 159 -3.80 -8.20 -6.18
C PHE A 159 -4.70 -9.17 -5.43
N GLY A 160 -4.40 -10.46 -5.54
CA GLY A 160 -5.03 -11.52 -4.78
C GLY A 160 -4.03 -12.59 -4.36
N ALA A 161 -4.11 -13.05 -3.13
CA ALA A 161 -3.32 -14.16 -2.63
C ALA A 161 -4.17 -15.10 -1.79
N LEU A 162 -4.05 -16.41 -2.04
CA LEU A 162 -4.70 -17.48 -1.31
C LEU A 162 -3.66 -18.33 -0.60
N LYS A 163 -3.85 -18.56 0.69
CA LYS A 163 -3.02 -19.43 1.51
C LYS A 163 -3.89 -20.51 2.12
N SER A 164 -3.44 -21.76 2.03
CA SER A 164 -4.03 -22.90 2.71
C SER A 164 -2.99 -23.54 3.63
N VAL A 165 -3.34 -23.79 4.86
CA VAL A 165 -2.50 -24.47 5.85
C VAL A 165 -3.28 -25.68 6.37
N TYR A 166 -2.72 -26.86 6.21
CA TYR A 166 -3.29 -28.12 6.68
C TYR A 166 -2.31 -28.87 7.59
N GLU A 167 -2.68 -29.04 8.83
CA GLU A 167 -1.94 -29.80 9.84
C GLU A 167 -2.30 -31.26 9.75
N VAL A 168 -1.47 -32.06 9.06
CA VAL A 168 -1.69 -33.49 8.88
C VAL A 168 -1.57 -34.21 10.24
N ASN A 169 -0.50 -33.88 10.98
CA ASN A 169 -0.24 -34.35 12.34
C ASN A 169 0.69 -33.34 13.06
N GLU A 170 1.07 -33.63 14.30
CA GLU A 170 1.90 -32.73 15.13
C GLU A 170 3.26 -32.38 14.52
N ASN A 171 3.80 -33.25 13.66
CA ASN A 171 5.12 -33.08 13.05
C ASN A 171 5.09 -32.69 11.57
N PHE A 172 3.90 -32.67 10.94
CA PHE A 172 3.78 -32.44 9.51
C PHE A 172 2.66 -31.47 9.16
N THR A 173 3.03 -30.35 8.56
CA THR A 173 2.12 -29.30 8.10
C THR A 173 2.35 -29.02 6.63
N LEU A 174 1.28 -29.02 5.85
CA LEU A 174 1.27 -28.60 4.45
C LEU A 174 0.85 -27.13 4.36
N LYS A 175 1.62 -26.34 3.61
CA LYS A 175 1.29 -24.95 3.28
C LYS A 175 1.28 -24.77 1.78
N PHE A 176 0.18 -24.25 1.27
CA PHE A 176 0.05 -23.81 -0.11
C PHE A 176 -0.17 -22.30 -0.13
N ILE A 177 0.55 -21.59 -1.01
CA ILE A 177 0.38 -20.15 -1.23
C ILE A 177 0.39 -19.91 -2.73
N GLY A 178 -0.66 -19.29 -3.24
CA GLY A 178 -0.75 -18.83 -4.63
C GLY A 178 -1.13 -17.34 -4.63
N SER A 179 -0.51 -16.56 -5.51
CA SER A 179 -0.84 -15.15 -5.68
C SER A 179 -0.81 -14.73 -7.13
N ALA A 180 -1.59 -13.71 -7.45
CA ALA A 180 -1.60 -13.05 -8.74
C ALA A 180 -1.76 -11.55 -8.55
N TYR A 181 -1.18 -10.78 -9.47
CA TYR A 181 -1.41 -9.34 -9.54
C TYR A 181 -1.52 -8.90 -11.00
N HIS A 182 -2.21 -7.79 -11.20
CA HIS A 182 -2.35 -7.12 -12.48
C HIS A 182 -2.32 -5.62 -12.27
N THR A 183 -1.51 -4.92 -13.05
CA THR A 183 -1.43 -3.45 -13.02
C THR A 183 -1.79 -2.90 -14.39
N ILE A 184 -2.64 -1.88 -14.39
CA ILE A 184 -3.02 -1.09 -15.56
C ILE A 184 -2.38 0.28 -15.38
N GLU A 185 -1.65 0.73 -16.38
CA GLU A 185 -1.00 2.03 -16.44
C GLU A 185 -1.63 2.85 -17.57
N GLN A 186 -1.89 4.11 -17.30
CA GLN A 186 -2.41 5.10 -18.24
C GLN A 186 -1.62 6.40 -18.08
N GLU A 187 -1.11 6.91 -19.19
CA GLU A 187 -0.41 8.19 -19.33
C GLU A 187 -1.28 9.23 -20.04
#